data_4364463634991f52da4553e6c4c0975f
#
_entry.id   4364463634991f52da4553e6c4c0975f
#
_cell.length_a   1.000
_cell.length_b   1.000
_cell.length_c   1.000
_cell.angle_alpha   90.00
_cell.angle_beta   90.00
_cell.angle_gamma   90.00
#
_symmetry.space_group_name_H-M   'P 1'
#
loop_
_entity.id
_entity.type
_entity.pdbx_description
1 polymer ?
#
loop_
_entity_poly.entity_id
_entity_poly.type
_entity_poly.pdbx_seq_one_letter_code
_entity_poly.pdbx_strand_id
1 'polypeptide(L)'
;TFLIVDECHKIGTEKRGGMLTNNWHATLGLSATPERDYDDNFYIIIKKILGDIIFDYDYIDAREDEVIVNFKLLYGYAALLPEEEAKYKKFTKSIQRRAATIGGQNMDDYPLKMLIFNRARLVKNSKNRIPYGVELIQKYKRDSWIVFTENKKQAKDFNDIINKKGFKSGIYNTDLKDDERQENLENFKAGELNVLVSCTALDEGFDMPEADGAMILSCLLYTSDAADEST
;
A
#
# COMPACT_ATOMS: atom_id res chain seq x y z
N THR A 1 -17.63 28.42 14.41
CA THR A 1 -16.81 27.23 14.58
C THR A 1 -16.59 26.61 13.21
N PHE A 2 -15.35 26.34 12.83
CA PHE A 2 -14.96 25.72 11.56
C PHE A 2 -14.51 24.28 11.81
N LEU A 3 -14.79 23.39 10.86
CA LEU A 3 -14.30 22.02 10.84
C LEU A 3 -13.35 21.84 9.66
N ILE A 4 -12.14 21.43 9.94
CA ILE A 4 -11.17 20.99 8.90
C ILE A 4 -10.93 19.51 9.12
N VAL A 5 -11.07 18.70 8.06
CA VAL A 5 -10.88 17.25 8.08
C VAL A 5 -9.80 16.88 7.09
N ASP A 6 -8.65 16.53 7.59
CA ASP A 6 -7.58 15.94 6.79
C ASP A 6 -7.87 14.46 6.52
N GLU A 7 -7.44 13.96 5.36
CA GLU A 7 -7.77 12.62 4.87
C GLU A 7 -9.26 12.31 4.94
N CYS A 8 -10.08 13.26 4.45
CA CYS A 8 -11.53 13.21 4.60
C CYS A 8 -12.18 11.96 3.98
N HIS A 9 -11.52 11.26 3.06
CA HIS A 9 -11.97 9.97 2.54
C HIS A 9 -12.15 8.92 3.65
N LYS A 10 -11.44 9.03 4.79
CA LYS A 10 -11.53 8.08 5.92
C LYS A 10 -12.81 8.21 6.73
N ILE A 11 -13.50 9.36 6.62
CA ILE A 11 -14.77 9.56 7.33
C ILE A 11 -15.99 9.01 6.55
N GLY A 12 -15.82 8.55 5.34
CA GLY A 12 -16.84 7.96 4.49
C GLY A 12 -17.42 6.64 5.04
N THR A 13 -17.70 6.56 6.34
CA THR A 13 -18.41 5.44 6.97
C THR A 13 -19.52 6.01 7.86
N GLU A 14 -20.67 5.31 7.94
CA GLU A 14 -21.80 5.76 8.77
C GLU A 14 -21.38 6.11 10.21
N LYS A 15 -20.53 5.28 10.80
CA LYS A 15 -20.06 5.47 12.19
C LYS A 15 -19.19 6.73 12.33
N ARG A 16 -18.29 7.00 11.38
CA ARG A 16 -17.39 8.16 11.45
C ARG A 16 -18.05 9.41 10.95
N GLY A 17 -18.85 9.32 9.88
CA GLY A 17 -19.63 10.44 9.34
C GLY A 17 -20.63 11.00 10.36
N GLY A 18 -21.26 10.13 11.15
CA GLY A 18 -22.18 10.56 12.23
C GLY A 18 -21.53 11.41 13.32
N MET A 19 -20.21 11.31 13.53
CA MET A 19 -19.47 12.16 14.49
C MET A 19 -19.32 13.61 14.02
N LEU A 20 -19.55 13.91 12.74
CA LEU A 20 -19.33 15.21 12.13
C LEU A 20 -20.65 16.01 11.93
N THR A 21 -21.76 15.46 12.36
CA THR A 21 -23.12 16.07 12.15
C THR A 21 -23.46 17.23 13.09
N ASN A 22 -22.47 17.89 13.67
CA ASN A 22 -22.69 19.11 14.48
C ASN A 22 -22.91 20.32 13.57
N ASN A 23 -23.56 21.37 14.11
CA ASN A 23 -23.78 22.64 13.42
C ASN A 23 -22.45 23.41 13.27
N TRP A 24 -21.72 23.15 12.21
CA TRP A 24 -20.51 23.88 11.84
C TRP A 24 -20.86 25.12 11.00
N HIS A 25 -20.18 26.25 11.21
CA HIS A 25 -20.37 27.45 10.39
C HIS A 25 -19.78 27.27 8.99
N ALA A 26 -18.67 26.52 8.89
CA ALA A 26 -18.10 26.09 7.62
C ALA A 26 -17.30 24.80 7.82
N THR A 27 -17.14 24.04 6.75
CA THR A 27 -16.40 22.79 6.69
C THR A 27 -15.39 22.82 5.56
N LEU A 28 -14.24 22.17 5.74
CA LEU A 28 -13.22 21.95 4.72
C LEU A 28 -12.71 20.52 4.82
N GLY A 29 -12.78 19.76 3.73
CA GLY A 29 -12.17 18.44 3.60
C GLY A 29 -10.92 18.51 2.74
N LEU A 30 -9.87 17.85 3.16
CA LEU A 30 -8.63 17.65 2.41
C LEU A 30 -8.44 16.17 2.16
N SER A 31 -8.11 15.77 0.94
CA SER A 31 -7.79 14.39 0.57
C SER A 31 -7.12 14.34 -0.80
N ALA A 32 -6.15 13.46 -0.98
CA ALA A 32 -5.60 13.15 -2.30
C ALA A 32 -6.54 12.26 -3.12
N THR A 33 -7.46 11.51 -2.48
CA THR A 33 -8.38 10.56 -3.11
C THR A 33 -9.74 10.64 -2.45
N PRO A 34 -10.50 11.73 -2.66
CA PRO A 34 -11.81 11.91 -2.00
C PRO A 34 -12.82 10.85 -2.43
N GLU A 35 -12.79 10.46 -3.69
CA GLU A 35 -13.62 9.38 -4.26
C GLU A 35 -12.89 8.05 -4.14
N ARG A 36 -13.66 6.97 -3.99
CA ARG A 36 -13.13 5.61 -3.88
C ARG A 36 -13.73 4.73 -4.95
N ASP A 37 -12.90 3.95 -5.65
CA ASP A 37 -13.35 3.05 -6.73
C ASP A 37 -14.24 1.89 -6.26
N TYR A 38 -14.31 1.64 -4.95
CA TYR A 38 -15.00 0.46 -4.39
C TYR A 38 -16.27 0.79 -3.59
N ASP A 39 -16.59 2.06 -3.36
CA ASP A 39 -17.84 2.47 -2.71
C ASP A 39 -18.29 3.88 -3.11
N ASP A 40 -19.58 4.16 -2.95
CA ASP A 40 -20.19 5.47 -3.23
C ASP A 40 -20.19 6.39 -2.00
N ASN A 41 -19.41 6.12 -0.98
CA ASN A 41 -19.46 6.84 0.29
C ASN A 41 -19.07 8.32 0.19
N PHE A 42 -18.30 8.69 -0.84
CA PHE A 42 -18.07 10.10 -1.15
C PHE A 42 -19.40 10.82 -1.36
N TYR A 43 -20.26 10.32 -2.23
CA TYR A 43 -21.56 10.95 -2.57
C TYR A 43 -22.59 10.80 -1.46
N ILE A 44 -22.59 9.67 -0.74
CA ILE A 44 -23.60 9.34 0.27
C ILE A 44 -23.33 10.06 1.60
N ILE A 45 -22.06 10.20 1.99
CA ILE A 45 -21.66 10.68 3.31
C ILE A 45 -20.81 11.94 3.24
N ILE A 46 -19.66 11.89 2.54
CA ILE A 46 -18.65 12.95 2.60
C ILE A 46 -19.20 14.25 2.00
N LYS A 47 -19.74 14.18 0.80
CA LYS A 47 -20.32 15.33 0.08
C LYS A 47 -21.45 16.00 0.86
N LYS A 48 -22.25 15.23 1.60
CA LYS A 48 -23.35 15.78 2.41
C LYS A 48 -22.86 16.59 3.62
N ILE A 49 -21.67 16.29 4.12
CA ILE A 49 -21.11 16.91 5.31
C ILE A 49 -20.15 18.04 4.94
N LEU A 50 -19.29 17.81 3.97
CA LEU A 50 -18.21 18.71 3.59
C LEU A 50 -18.52 19.56 2.34
N GLY A 51 -19.51 19.15 1.53
CA GLY A 51 -19.83 19.81 0.26
C GLY A 51 -19.17 19.19 -0.96
N ASP A 52 -19.25 19.90 -2.07
CA ASP A 52 -18.60 19.53 -3.33
C ASP A 52 -17.09 19.78 -3.30
N ILE A 53 -16.37 19.12 -4.21
CA ILE A 53 -14.96 19.43 -4.47
C ILE A 53 -14.90 20.86 -5.03
N ILE A 54 -14.20 21.74 -4.34
CA ILE A 54 -14.04 23.16 -4.69
C ILE A 54 -12.69 23.48 -5.32
N PHE A 55 -11.71 22.60 -5.15
CA PHE A 55 -10.38 22.72 -5.71
C PHE A 55 -9.83 21.32 -5.93
N ASP A 56 -9.29 21.09 -7.12
CA ASP A 56 -8.60 19.87 -7.50
C ASP A 56 -7.19 20.27 -7.98
N TYR A 57 -6.18 19.57 -7.46
CA TYR A 57 -4.78 19.78 -7.80
C TYR A 57 -4.19 18.39 -8.04
N ASP A 58 -4.21 18.00 -9.30
CA ASP A 58 -3.84 16.65 -9.67
C ASP A 58 -2.32 16.44 -9.76
N TYR A 59 -1.92 15.21 -10.06
CA TYR A 59 -0.52 14.83 -10.22
C TYR A 59 0.16 15.60 -11.37
N ILE A 60 -0.58 15.94 -12.43
CA ILE A 60 -0.04 16.63 -13.60
C ILE A 60 0.29 18.07 -13.21
N ASP A 61 -0.65 18.75 -12.55
CA ASP A 61 -0.47 20.10 -12.03
C ASP A 61 0.73 20.18 -11.08
N ALA A 62 0.79 19.26 -10.10
CA ALA A 62 1.86 19.20 -9.12
C ALA A 62 3.24 18.93 -9.74
N ARG A 63 3.30 18.21 -10.85
CA ARG A 63 4.53 17.97 -11.60
C ARG A 63 4.93 19.18 -12.44
N GLU A 64 3.97 19.87 -13.08
CA GLU A 64 4.22 21.07 -13.87
C GLU A 64 4.71 22.23 -12.99
N ASP A 65 4.18 22.33 -11.77
CA ASP A 65 4.59 23.29 -10.76
C ASP A 65 5.88 22.89 -10.00
N GLU A 66 6.51 21.78 -10.37
CA GLU A 66 7.73 21.24 -9.74
C GLU A 66 7.57 20.95 -8.22
N VAL A 67 6.34 20.79 -7.74
CA VAL A 67 6.05 20.45 -6.33
C VAL A 67 6.40 19.00 -6.04
N ILE A 68 6.25 18.11 -7.03
CA ILE A 68 6.64 16.71 -6.93
C ILE A 68 7.74 16.38 -7.92
N VAL A 69 8.65 15.51 -7.50
CA VAL A 69 9.75 15.04 -8.34
C VAL A 69 9.26 14.11 -9.46
N ASN A 70 9.92 14.19 -10.61
CA ASN A 70 9.68 13.21 -11.67
C ASN A 70 10.17 11.84 -11.22
N PHE A 71 9.29 10.85 -11.28
CA PHE A 71 9.65 9.47 -10.97
C PHE A 71 9.31 8.52 -12.12
N LYS A 72 9.98 7.37 -12.13
CA LYS A 72 9.70 6.27 -13.05
C LYS A 72 9.09 5.12 -12.28
N LEU A 73 7.85 4.78 -12.61
CA LEU A 73 7.19 3.60 -12.06
C LEU A 73 7.59 2.35 -12.86
N LEU A 74 8.06 1.33 -12.16
CA LEU A 74 8.46 0.05 -12.74
C LEU A 74 7.67 -1.07 -12.09
N TYR A 75 7.11 -1.95 -12.89
CA TYR A 75 6.44 -3.15 -12.43
C TYR A 75 7.39 -4.36 -12.55
N GLY A 76 7.56 -5.08 -11.46
CA GLY A 76 8.37 -6.28 -11.40
C GLY A 76 7.52 -7.54 -11.18
N TYR A 77 7.87 -8.63 -11.84
CA TYR A 77 7.19 -9.91 -11.70
C TYR A 77 8.07 -10.92 -10.98
N ALA A 78 7.63 -11.37 -9.80
CA ALA A 78 8.21 -12.47 -9.09
C ALA A 78 7.33 -13.71 -9.27
N ALA A 79 7.79 -14.71 -10.01
CA ALA A 79 7.06 -15.94 -10.23
C ALA A 79 6.81 -16.69 -8.92
N LEU A 80 5.63 -17.30 -8.80
CA LEU A 80 5.35 -18.23 -7.70
C LEU A 80 6.18 -19.50 -7.86
N LEU A 81 6.58 -20.08 -6.74
CA LEU A 81 7.17 -21.43 -6.76
C LEU A 81 6.09 -22.47 -7.14
N PRO A 82 6.47 -23.64 -7.69
CA PRO A 82 5.50 -24.65 -8.12
C PRO A 82 4.49 -25.04 -7.03
N GLU A 83 4.94 -25.17 -5.78
CA GLU A 83 4.06 -25.45 -4.65
C GLU A 83 3.13 -24.29 -4.27
N GLU A 84 3.57 -23.05 -4.48
CA GLU A 84 2.76 -21.85 -4.29
C GLU A 84 1.71 -21.72 -5.40
N GLU A 85 2.11 -21.97 -6.63
CA GLU A 85 1.22 -21.96 -7.80
C GLU A 85 0.10 -23.03 -7.67
N ALA A 86 0.45 -24.23 -7.22
CA ALA A 86 -0.54 -25.27 -6.96
C ALA A 86 -1.57 -24.85 -5.90
N LYS A 87 -1.14 -24.19 -4.83
CA LYS A 87 -2.03 -23.62 -3.80
C LYS A 87 -2.89 -22.49 -4.35
N TYR A 88 -2.30 -21.61 -5.15
CA TYR A 88 -3.02 -20.51 -5.81
C TYR A 88 -4.15 -21.04 -6.69
N LYS A 89 -3.87 -22.04 -7.55
CA LYS A 89 -4.87 -22.71 -8.39
C LYS A 89 -5.97 -23.38 -7.55
N LYS A 90 -5.61 -23.99 -6.42
CA LYS A 90 -6.59 -24.57 -5.49
C LYS A 90 -7.52 -23.50 -4.89
N PHE A 91 -6.97 -22.37 -4.41
CA PHE A 91 -7.79 -21.27 -3.92
C PHE A 91 -8.71 -20.71 -5.01
N THR A 92 -8.19 -20.49 -6.22
CA THR A 92 -8.97 -19.99 -7.35
C THR A 92 -10.16 -20.89 -7.66
N LYS A 93 -9.95 -22.21 -7.73
CA LYS A 93 -11.05 -23.20 -7.93
C LYS A 93 -12.07 -23.15 -6.79
N SER A 94 -11.62 -22.98 -5.55
CA SER A 94 -12.53 -22.91 -4.39
C SER A 94 -13.35 -21.62 -4.39
N ILE A 95 -12.75 -20.49 -4.78
CA ILE A 95 -13.43 -19.21 -4.97
C ILE A 95 -14.51 -19.32 -6.05
N GLN A 96 -14.16 -19.87 -7.22
CA GLN A 96 -15.11 -20.08 -8.32
C GLN A 96 -16.31 -20.97 -7.90
N ARG A 97 -16.04 -22.10 -7.21
CA ARG A 97 -17.09 -22.99 -6.71
C ARG A 97 -18.00 -22.28 -5.70
N ARG A 98 -17.42 -21.53 -4.76
CA ARG A 98 -18.21 -20.81 -3.76
C ARG A 98 -19.05 -19.71 -4.39
N ALA A 99 -18.46 -18.90 -5.28
CA ALA A 99 -19.17 -17.87 -6.02
C ALA A 99 -20.34 -18.45 -6.84
N ALA A 100 -20.15 -19.59 -7.53
CA ALA A 100 -21.22 -20.27 -8.25
C ALA A 100 -22.37 -20.72 -7.31
N THR A 101 -22.03 -21.17 -6.10
CA THR A 101 -23.03 -21.61 -5.11
C THR A 101 -23.91 -20.46 -4.59
N ILE A 102 -23.35 -19.25 -4.46
CA ILE A 102 -24.06 -18.08 -3.90
C ILE A 102 -24.59 -17.12 -4.97
N GLY A 103 -24.47 -17.49 -6.27
CA GLY A 103 -24.98 -16.69 -7.38
C GLY A 103 -24.14 -15.47 -7.74
N GLY A 104 -22.86 -15.46 -7.39
CA GLY A 104 -21.93 -14.36 -7.74
C GLY A 104 -20.86 -14.09 -6.68
N GLN A 105 -20.11 -13.01 -6.88
CA GLN A 105 -19.14 -12.54 -5.87
C GLN A 105 -19.85 -11.64 -4.86
N ASN A 106 -20.22 -12.22 -3.72
CA ASN A 106 -20.78 -11.46 -2.59
C ASN A 106 -19.73 -11.38 -1.48
N MET A 107 -19.22 -10.18 -1.20
CA MET A 107 -18.21 -9.95 -0.16
C MET A 107 -18.75 -10.03 1.27
N ASP A 108 -20.06 -10.14 1.45
CA ASP A 108 -20.69 -10.43 2.75
C ASP A 108 -20.63 -11.92 3.08
N ASP A 109 -20.38 -12.80 2.08
CA ASP A 109 -20.14 -14.21 2.30
C ASP A 109 -18.77 -14.43 2.93
N TYR A 110 -18.74 -14.65 4.24
CA TYR A 110 -17.50 -14.81 5.01
C TYR A 110 -16.57 -15.92 4.47
N PRO A 111 -17.03 -17.13 4.11
CA PRO A 111 -16.18 -18.14 3.51
C PRO A 111 -15.54 -17.71 2.19
N LEU A 112 -16.28 -17.05 1.30
CA LEU A 112 -15.73 -16.50 0.05
C LEU A 112 -14.65 -15.47 0.32
N LYS A 113 -14.94 -14.52 1.20
CA LYS A 113 -14.01 -13.48 1.63
C LYS A 113 -12.70 -14.07 2.16
N MET A 114 -12.77 -15.09 2.99
CA MET A 114 -11.59 -15.77 3.53
C MET A 114 -10.78 -16.49 2.46
N LEU A 115 -11.41 -17.10 1.47
CA LEU A 115 -10.70 -17.72 0.33
C LEU A 115 -9.94 -16.68 -0.49
N ILE A 116 -10.58 -15.54 -0.78
CA ILE A 116 -9.95 -14.43 -1.50
C ILE A 116 -8.75 -13.88 -0.72
N PHE A 117 -8.92 -13.61 0.58
CA PHE A 117 -7.82 -13.12 1.42
C PHE A 117 -6.66 -14.11 1.52
N ASN A 118 -6.95 -15.41 1.66
CA ASN A 118 -5.89 -16.41 1.73
C ASN A 118 -5.13 -16.55 0.42
N ARG A 119 -5.80 -16.43 -0.73
CA ARG A 119 -5.14 -16.37 -2.04
C ARG A 119 -4.26 -15.14 -2.17
N ALA A 120 -4.78 -13.96 -1.80
CA ALA A 120 -4.02 -12.72 -1.81
C ALA A 120 -2.79 -12.80 -0.90
N ARG A 121 -2.96 -13.30 0.32
CA ARG A 121 -1.85 -13.48 1.28
C ARG A 121 -0.77 -14.42 0.77
N LEU A 122 -1.14 -15.49 0.08
CA LEU A 122 -0.19 -16.41 -0.55
C LEU A 122 0.70 -15.67 -1.55
N VAL A 123 0.10 -14.86 -2.43
CA VAL A 123 0.85 -14.10 -3.44
C VAL A 123 1.72 -13.02 -2.79
N LYS A 124 1.17 -12.27 -1.84
CA LYS A 124 1.91 -11.20 -1.13
C LYS A 124 3.13 -11.72 -0.36
N ASN A 125 3.08 -12.95 0.12
CA ASN A 125 4.15 -13.60 0.88
C ASN A 125 4.93 -14.65 0.07
N SER A 126 4.88 -14.61 -1.26
CA SER A 126 5.58 -15.59 -2.07
C SER A 126 7.11 -15.49 -1.87
N LYS A 127 7.76 -16.65 -1.84
CA LYS A 127 9.18 -16.77 -1.45
C LYS A 127 10.12 -16.07 -2.43
N ASN A 128 9.77 -15.98 -3.70
CA ASN A 128 10.61 -15.34 -4.72
C ASN A 128 10.60 -13.81 -4.66
N ARG A 129 9.67 -13.17 -3.92
CA ARG A 129 9.60 -11.70 -3.86
C ARG A 129 10.84 -11.07 -3.23
N ILE A 130 11.32 -11.65 -2.12
CA ILE A 130 12.48 -11.11 -1.43
C ILE A 130 13.74 -11.22 -2.29
N PRO A 131 14.12 -12.39 -2.81
CA PRO A 131 15.30 -12.50 -3.70
C PRO A 131 15.19 -11.56 -4.90
N TYR A 132 14.03 -11.47 -5.53
CA TYR A 132 13.81 -10.59 -6.67
C TYR A 132 13.93 -9.11 -6.29
N GLY A 133 13.37 -8.68 -5.15
CA GLY A 133 13.53 -7.31 -4.66
C GLY A 133 14.98 -6.94 -4.37
N VAL A 134 15.73 -7.85 -3.76
CA VAL A 134 17.17 -7.67 -3.53
C VAL A 134 17.95 -7.54 -4.84
N GLU A 135 17.62 -8.36 -5.85
CA GLU A 135 18.22 -8.28 -7.18
C GLU A 135 17.93 -6.92 -7.85
N LEU A 136 16.71 -6.39 -7.70
CA LEU A 136 16.36 -5.08 -8.22
C LEU A 136 17.18 -3.95 -7.57
N ILE A 137 17.37 -3.98 -6.25
CA ILE A 137 18.22 -3.00 -5.56
C ILE A 137 19.67 -3.07 -6.08
N GLN A 138 20.22 -4.26 -6.26
CA GLN A 138 21.55 -4.44 -6.82
C GLN A 138 21.67 -3.93 -8.26
N LYS A 139 20.61 -4.12 -9.05
CA LYS A 139 20.56 -3.71 -10.46
C LYS A 139 20.49 -2.20 -10.64
N TYR A 140 19.65 -1.53 -9.87
CA TYR A 140 19.37 -0.11 -10.08
C TYR A 140 20.31 0.83 -9.34
N LYS A 141 21.18 0.33 -8.45
CA LYS A 141 22.29 1.06 -7.79
C LYS A 141 21.92 2.51 -7.39
N ARG A 142 20.84 2.66 -6.64
CA ARG A 142 20.47 3.91 -6.00
C ARG A 142 21.17 4.00 -4.65
N ASP A 143 21.42 5.22 -4.18
CA ASP A 143 22.13 5.43 -2.92
C ASP A 143 21.25 5.10 -1.73
N SER A 144 19.94 5.37 -1.83
CA SER A 144 18.97 5.18 -0.77
C SER A 144 17.67 4.55 -1.25
N TRP A 145 17.20 3.53 -0.51
CA TRP A 145 15.97 2.80 -0.81
C TRP A 145 15.03 2.72 0.37
N ILE A 146 13.73 2.96 0.14
CA ILE A 146 12.67 2.55 1.07
C ILE A 146 11.99 1.31 0.52
N VAL A 147 11.86 0.27 1.36
CA VAL A 147 11.22 -1.00 0.98
C VAL A 147 10.00 -1.25 1.86
N PHE A 148 8.83 -1.26 1.25
CA PHE A 148 7.57 -1.56 1.92
C PHE A 148 7.25 -3.05 1.79
N THR A 149 6.99 -3.69 2.92
CA THR A 149 6.69 -5.11 3.03
C THR A 149 5.29 -5.36 3.60
N GLU A 150 4.73 -6.55 3.38
CA GLU A 150 3.38 -6.92 3.84
C GLU A 150 3.30 -7.11 5.36
N ASN A 151 4.37 -7.61 5.96
CA ASN A 151 4.40 -7.95 7.38
C ASN A 151 5.81 -7.91 7.95
N LYS A 152 5.89 -7.90 9.27
CA LYS A 152 7.13 -7.79 10.05
C LYS A 152 8.13 -8.92 9.77
N LYS A 153 7.62 -10.14 9.52
CA LYS A 153 8.48 -11.27 9.15
C LYS A 153 9.16 -11.02 7.81
N GLN A 154 8.40 -10.57 6.82
CA GLN A 154 8.96 -10.26 5.49
C GLN A 154 9.96 -9.11 5.56
N ALA A 155 9.70 -8.09 6.40
CA ALA A 155 10.64 -7.00 6.66
C ALA A 155 11.96 -7.52 7.23
N LYS A 156 11.89 -8.39 8.24
CA LYS A 156 13.08 -9.00 8.84
C LYS A 156 13.84 -9.88 7.85
N ASP A 157 13.13 -10.78 7.15
CA ASP A 157 13.75 -11.68 6.17
C ASP A 157 14.45 -10.87 5.04
N PHE A 158 13.82 -9.78 4.59
CA PHE A 158 14.41 -8.87 3.59
C PHE A 158 15.65 -8.17 4.13
N ASN A 159 15.56 -7.59 5.32
CA ASN A 159 16.65 -6.89 5.98
C ASN A 159 17.87 -7.81 6.19
N ASP A 160 17.63 -9.04 6.64
CA ASP A 160 18.70 -10.03 6.86
C ASP A 160 19.40 -10.41 5.54
N ILE A 161 18.64 -10.54 4.44
CA ILE A 161 19.21 -10.93 3.15
C ILE A 161 19.96 -9.76 2.51
N ILE A 162 19.41 -8.53 2.55
CA ILE A 162 20.07 -7.38 1.93
C ILE A 162 21.36 -7.00 2.66
N ASN A 163 21.40 -7.12 3.99
CA ASN A 163 22.63 -6.94 4.78
C ASN A 163 23.71 -7.96 4.40
N LYS A 164 23.35 -9.25 4.19
CA LYS A 164 24.27 -10.27 3.70
C LYS A 164 24.83 -9.98 2.31
N LYS A 165 24.16 -9.14 1.54
CA LYS A 165 24.62 -8.67 0.22
C LYS A 165 25.50 -7.42 0.28
N GLY A 166 25.83 -6.94 1.49
CA GLY A 166 26.74 -5.83 1.72
C GLY A 166 26.09 -4.46 1.76
N PHE A 167 24.77 -4.37 1.73
CA PHE A 167 24.05 -3.12 1.97
C PHE A 167 23.90 -2.89 3.46
N LYS A 168 23.96 -1.65 3.88
CA LYS A 168 23.61 -1.24 5.24
C LYS A 168 22.11 -1.01 5.30
N SER A 169 21.38 -1.82 6.03
CA SER A 169 19.92 -1.67 6.15
C SER A 169 19.42 -1.71 7.57
N GLY A 170 18.35 -0.96 7.82
CA GLY A 170 17.63 -0.92 9.07
C GLY A 170 16.14 -1.19 8.89
N ILE A 171 15.47 -1.59 9.96
CA ILE A 171 14.04 -1.84 9.98
C ILE A 171 13.33 -0.65 10.64
N TYR A 172 12.19 -0.24 10.07
CA TYR A 172 11.29 0.74 10.64
C TYR A 172 9.90 0.12 10.80
N ASN A 173 9.60 -0.38 12.00
CA ASN A 173 8.31 -0.96 12.32
C ASN A 173 7.97 -0.83 13.82
N THR A 174 6.72 -1.14 14.19
CA THR A 174 6.20 -1.01 15.55
C THR A 174 6.71 -2.06 16.55
N ASP A 175 7.51 -3.06 16.12
CA ASP A 175 8.11 -4.04 17.05
C ASP A 175 9.39 -3.52 17.69
N LEU A 176 10.04 -2.55 17.06
CA LEU A 176 11.19 -1.87 17.62
C LEU A 176 10.74 -0.89 18.69
N LYS A 177 11.61 -0.66 19.66
CA LYS A 177 11.45 0.45 20.61
C LYS A 177 11.50 1.78 19.83
N ASP A 178 10.83 2.79 20.35
CA ASP A 178 10.76 4.09 19.68
C ASP A 178 12.14 4.68 19.44
N ASP A 179 13.06 4.57 20.39
CA ASP A 179 14.44 5.06 20.25
C ASP A 179 15.18 4.35 19.11
N GLU A 180 15.10 3.02 19.03
CA GLU A 180 15.75 2.21 17.99
C GLU A 180 15.16 2.50 16.60
N ARG A 181 13.84 2.68 16.56
CA ARG A 181 13.14 3.04 15.33
C ARG A 181 13.56 4.42 14.83
N GLN A 182 13.65 5.38 15.74
CA GLN A 182 14.09 6.73 15.44
C GLN A 182 15.56 6.76 15.00
N GLU A 183 16.43 6.02 15.67
CA GLU A 183 17.83 5.87 15.29
C GLU A 183 17.99 5.33 13.86
N ASN A 184 17.26 4.28 13.50
CA ASN A 184 17.29 3.75 12.13
C ASN A 184 16.83 4.77 11.09
N LEU A 185 15.84 5.57 11.43
CA LEU A 185 15.34 6.64 10.56
C LEU A 185 16.38 7.75 10.37
N GLU A 186 17.00 8.21 11.46
CA GLU A 186 18.04 9.24 11.43
C GLU A 186 19.29 8.77 10.68
N ASN A 187 19.71 7.52 10.91
CA ASN A 187 20.82 6.90 10.18
C ASN A 187 20.53 6.78 8.67
N PHE A 188 19.27 6.50 8.30
CA PHE A 188 18.88 6.51 6.89
C PHE A 188 18.93 7.92 6.30
N LYS A 189 18.40 8.93 6.99
CA LYS A 189 18.47 10.33 6.56
C LYS A 189 19.90 10.87 6.47
N ALA A 190 20.78 10.41 7.36
CA ALA A 190 22.19 10.76 7.33
C ALA A 190 23.00 10.02 6.25
N GLY A 191 22.39 9.07 5.51
CA GLY A 191 23.09 8.23 4.53
C GLY A 191 23.96 7.12 5.13
N GLU A 192 23.85 6.88 6.44
CA GLU A 192 24.52 5.78 7.13
C GLU A 192 23.90 4.43 6.78
N LEU A 193 22.61 4.40 6.45
CA LEU A 193 21.89 3.26 5.93
C LEU A 193 21.51 3.50 4.47
N ASN A 194 21.71 2.47 3.63
CA ASN A 194 21.30 2.49 2.22
C ASN A 194 19.85 2.05 2.01
N VAL A 195 19.33 1.24 2.93
CA VAL A 195 17.99 0.65 2.80
C VAL A 195 17.23 0.76 4.11
N LEU A 196 16.04 1.36 4.06
CA LEU A 196 15.10 1.37 5.17
C LEU A 196 13.94 0.44 4.84
N VAL A 197 13.75 -0.61 5.64
CA VAL A 197 12.71 -1.61 5.42
C VAL A 197 11.55 -1.37 6.37
N SER A 198 10.37 -1.06 5.83
CA SER A 198 9.16 -0.83 6.63
C SER A 198 8.12 -1.93 6.37
N CYS A 199 7.40 -2.31 7.42
CA CYS A 199 6.17 -3.07 7.26
C CYS A 199 4.99 -2.24 7.75
N THR A 200 3.89 -2.28 7.03
CA THR A 200 2.77 -1.35 7.13
C THR A 200 3.22 0.06 6.70
N ALA A 201 2.46 0.72 5.88
CA ALA A 201 2.84 2.02 5.36
C ALA A 201 3.45 2.87 6.48
N LEU A 202 4.60 3.45 6.22
CA LEU A 202 5.05 4.62 6.98
C LEU A 202 3.80 5.49 7.10
N ASP A 203 3.47 5.92 8.31
CA ASP A 203 2.24 6.65 8.57
C ASP A 203 2.00 7.70 7.49
N GLU A 204 0.77 7.84 7.05
CA GLU A 204 0.37 8.84 6.08
C GLU A 204 0.92 10.21 6.50
N GLY A 205 1.53 10.94 5.56
CA GLY A 205 2.24 12.19 5.87
C GLY A 205 3.73 12.03 6.19
N PHE A 206 4.30 10.83 6.02
CA PHE A 206 5.74 10.64 6.19
C PHE A 206 6.49 11.11 4.93
N ASP A 207 7.22 12.21 5.06
CA ASP A 207 8.03 12.77 3.99
C ASP A 207 9.48 12.28 4.09
N MET A 208 10.01 11.75 3.00
CA MET A 208 11.36 11.19 2.90
C MET A 208 12.06 11.64 1.62
N PRO A 209 12.43 12.91 1.56
CA PRO A 209 13.12 13.47 0.38
C PRO A 209 14.49 12.81 0.13
N GLU A 210 15.06 12.14 1.13
CA GLU A 210 16.35 11.46 1.03
C GLU A 210 16.29 10.13 0.28
N ALA A 211 15.09 9.62 -0.05
CA ALA A 211 14.96 8.36 -0.76
C ALA A 211 15.04 8.53 -2.27
N ASP A 212 16.04 7.90 -2.92
CA ASP A 212 16.19 7.87 -4.38
C ASP A 212 15.33 6.79 -5.05
N GLY A 213 14.92 5.80 -4.28
CA GLY A 213 14.10 4.69 -4.74
C GLY A 213 13.12 4.20 -3.70
N ALA A 214 11.92 3.85 -4.14
CA ALA A 214 10.93 3.19 -3.32
C ALA A 214 10.54 1.85 -3.95
N MET A 215 10.39 0.82 -3.13
CA MET A 215 9.95 -0.51 -3.56
C MET A 215 8.77 -0.96 -2.74
N ILE A 216 7.66 -1.27 -3.39
CA ILE A 216 6.52 -1.92 -2.76
C ILE A 216 6.62 -3.42 -3.06
N LEU A 217 7.17 -4.17 -2.11
CA LEU A 217 7.47 -5.59 -2.29
C LEU A 217 6.20 -6.45 -2.36
N SER A 218 5.10 -6.01 -1.78
CA SER A 218 3.88 -6.80 -1.61
C SER A 218 2.65 -6.18 -2.26
N CYS A 219 2.83 -5.32 -3.25
CA CYS A 219 1.72 -4.78 -4.01
C CYS A 219 1.00 -5.90 -4.79
N LEU A 220 -0.32 -5.97 -4.64
CA LEU A 220 -1.19 -6.68 -5.56
C LEU A 220 -1.83 -5.63 -6.46
N LEU A 221 -1.38 -5.57 -7.69
CA LEU A 221 -2.17 -4.94 -8.72
C LEU A 221 -3.37 -5.87 -8.99
N TYR A 222 -4.54 -5.47 -8.56
CA TYR A 222 -5.77 -6.06 -9.05
C TYR A 222 -5.97 -5.56 -10.48
N THR A 223 -5.38 -6.25 -11.44
CA THR A 223 -5.81 -6.10 -12.83
C THR A 223 -6.95 -7.09 -13.01
N SER A 224 -8.15 -6.57 -13.15
CA SER A 224 -9.31 -7.33 -13.64
C SER A 224 -9.03 -7.93 -15.04
N ASP A 225 -7.99 -7.47 -15.71
CA ASP A 225 -7.68 -7.74 -17.11
C ASP A 225 -6.60 -8.80 -17.33
N ALA A 226 -6.00 -9.36 -16.28
CA ALA A 226 -5.00 -10.44 -16.44
C ALA A 226 -5.61 -11.82 -16.77
N ALA A 227 -6.92 -11.90 -17.05
CA ALA A 227 -7.61 -13.13 -17.38
C ALA A 227 -7.81 -13.34 -18.91
N ASP A 228 -7.57 -12.32 -19.74
CA ASP A 228 -7.92 -12.36 -21.17
C ASP A 228 -6.72 -12.40 -22.15
N GLU A 229 -5.48 -12.41 -21.67
CA GLU A 229 -4.32 -12.56 -22.55
C GLU A 229 -3.70 -13.96 -22.49
N SER A 230 -4.52 -14.99 -22.66
CA SER A 230 -4.04 -16.35 -22.95
C SER A 230 -4.98 -17.04 -23.92
N THR A 231 -5.01 -16.57 -25.14
CA THR A 231 -5.38 -17.34 -26.32
C THR A 231 -4.28 -17.25 -27.35
#